data_b0099608f7717b66b067bd311e2d6701
#
_entry.id   b0099608f7717b66b067bd311e2d6701
#
_cell.length_a   1.000
_cell.length_b   1.000
_cell.length_c   1.000
_cell.angle_alpha   90.00
_cell.angle_beta   90.00
_cell.angle_gamma   90.00
#
_symmetry.space_group_name_H-M   'P 1'
#
loop_
_entity.id
_entity.type
_entity.pdbx_description
1 polymer ?
#
loop_
_entity_poly.entity_id
_entity_poly.type
_entity_poly.pdbx_seq_one_letter_code
_entity_poly.pdbx_strand_id
1 'polypeptide(L)'
;MKNKKIHNIFLIGITLISTFSYAQTVNISEENNLKFQTHFFEALKKKAINNYNKAIENLEKCYEIDSLNMAVDFELSKNKLELNNYFEAELFINKALLIEPNNSYLLQHKVAIFQKQQNYKAAIKTQTQLVKLEPKFTDKLILLYIQNKDFEIAKKLIVKTEKNALSTPRIQEFKKYLKKREVLNNFKNSEENLAVSTMDIEGLKEKYNQKKEYKTLRKILNIEVKKELFNELYSDSKNALELFPAQPYLYKMNGLALNKLGKYNEAKDVLTLGIDFVIDNPTMEADFYEQISISYTGLNNNNEALKYKQKATTLRSKN
;
A
#
# COMPACT_ATOMS: atom_id res chain seq x y z
N MET A 1 18.71 -72.58 -48.04
CA MET A 1 19.67 -71.79 -47.19
C MET A 1 19.76 -70.30 -47.62
N LYS A 2 19.12 -69.79 -48.65
CA LYS A 2 19.18 -68.36 -49.05
C LYS A 2 18.28 -67.38 -48.13
N ASN A 3 17.21 -67.89 -47.61
CA ASN A 3 16.25 -67.02 -46.86
C ASN A 3 16.67 -66.63 -45.40
N LYS A 4 17.54 -67.42 -44.77
CA LYS A 4 18.03 -67.11 -43.41
C LYS A 4 19.04 -65.95 -43.37
N LYS A 5 19.80 -65.73 -44.43
CA LYS A 5 20.76 -64.61 -44.53
C LYS A 5 20.09 -63.26 -44.73
N ILE A 6 18.98 -63.22 -45.44
CA ILE A 6 18.22 -61.96 -45.63
C ILE A 6 17.52 -61.52 -44.34
N HIS A 7 16.99 -62.45 -43.51
CA HIS A 7 16.35 -62.13 -42.31
C HIS A 7 17.32 -61.53 -41.22
N ASN A 8 18.58 -62.09 -41.21
CA ASN A 8 19.59 -61.57 -40.29
C ASN A 8 20.10 -60.17 -40.69
N ILE A 9 20.16 -59.83 -41.99
CA ILE A 9 20.55 -58.48 -42.45
C ILE A 9 19.47 -57.47 -42.11
N PHE A 10 18.17 -57.85 -42.21
CA PHE A 10 17.05 -56.98 -41.89
C PHE A 10 16.95 -56.71 -40.35
N LEU A 11 17.23 -57.70 -39.53
CA LEU A 11 17.28 -57.58 -38.05
C LEU A 11 18.42 -56.67 -37.57
N ILE A 12 19.62 -56.77 -38.21
CA ILE A 12 20.77 -55.90 -37.91
C ILE A 12 20.49 -54.46 -38.33
N GLY A 13 19.78 -54.24 -39.46
CA GLY A 13 19.38 -52.91 -39.92
C GLY A 13 18.41 -52.22 -38.97
N ILE A 14 17.44 -52.95 -38.39
CA ILE A 14 16.45 -52.40 -37.45
C ILE A 14 17.10 -52.05 -36.11
N THR A 15 18.06 -52.84 -35.61
CA THR A 15 18.78 -52.53 -34.38
C THR A 15 19.71 -51.33 -34.51
N LEU A 16 20.34 -51.12 -35.66
CA LEU A 16 21.17 -49.93 -35.93
C LEU A 16 20.34 -48.61 -36.00
N ILE A 17 19.14 -48.67 -36.55
CA ILE A 17 18.26 -47.48 -36.62
C ILE A 17 17.76 -47.10 -35.22
N SER A 18 17.45 -48.06 -34.35
CA SER A 18 17.00 -47.79 -32.97
C SER A 18 18.08 -47.16 -32.08
N THR A 19 19.35 -47.53 -32.27
CA THR A 19 20.45 -46.92 -31.51
C THR A 19 20.78 -45.47 -31.92
N PHE A 20 20.61 -45.16 -33.21
CA PHE A 20 20.77 -43.75 -33.66
C PHE A 20 19.71 -42.81 -33.09
N SER A 21 18.46 -43.26 -32.91
CA SER A 21 17.40 -42.42 -32.33
C SER A 21 17.64 -42.12 -30.84
N TYR A 22 18.19 -43.06 -30.09
CA TYR A 22 18.54 -42.81 -28.66
C TYR A 22 19.73 -41.88 -28.52
N ALA A 23 20.74 -41.96 -29.35
CA ALA A 23 21.91 -41.08 -29.29
C ALA A 23 21.53 -39.62 -29.64
N GLN A 24 20.58 -39.39 -30.56
CA GLN A 24 20.12 -38.03 -30.91
C GLN A 24 19.31 -37.38 -29.79
N THR A 25 18.45 -38.11 -29.09
CA THR A 25 17.65 -37.57 -27.98
C THR A 25 18.50 -37.19 -26.77
N VAL A 26 19.51 -38.00 -26.42
CA VAL A 26 20.46 -37.69 -25.36
C VAL A 26 21.28 -36.44 -25.69
N ASN A 27 21.75 -36.31 -26.93
CA ASN A 27 22.56 -35.17 -27.38
C ASN A 27 21.77 -33.83 -27.37
N ILE A 28 20.49 -33.84 -27.81
CA ILE A 28 19.62 -32.65 -27.78
C ILE A 28 19.35 -32.20 -26.31
N SER A 29 19.16 -33.13 -25.39
CA SER A 29 18.95 -32.82 -23.96
C SER A 29 20.19 -32.21 -23.31
N GLU A 30 21.37 -32.73 -23.59
CA GLU A 30 22.66 -32.19 -23.11
C GLU A 30 22.96 -30.82 -23.70
N GLU A 31 22.71 -30.60 -25.00
CA GLU A 31 22.89 -29.32 -25.64
C GLU A 31 21.97 -28.25 -25.06
N ASN A 32 20.70 -28.58 -24.84
CA ASN A 32 19.74 -27.65 -24.21
C ASN A 32 20.15 -27.32 -22.76
N ASN A 33 20.62 -28.27 -22.00
CA ASN A 33 21.11 -28.04 -20.64
C ASN A 33 22.33 -27.11 -20.66
N LEU A 34 23.28 -27.29 -21.53
CA LEU A 34 24.45 -26.43 -21.67
C LEU A 34 24.04 -25.00 -22.10
N LYS A 35 23.12 -24.85 -23.03
CA LYS A 35 22.56 -23.54 -23.44
C LYS A 35 21.87 -22.84 -22.29
N PHE A 36 21.03 -23.59 -21.53
CA PHE A 36 20.38 -23.07 -20.34
C PHE A 36 21.40 -22.54 -19.33
N GLN A 37 22.38 -23.34 -18.97
CA GLN A 37 23.43 -22.96 -18.01
C GLN A 37 24.19 -21.72 -18.50
N THR A 38 24.56 -21.67 -19.79
CA THR A 38 25.27 -20.53 -20.38
C THR A 38 24.47 -19.24 -20.24
N HIS A 39 23.18 -19.26 -20.63
CA HIS A 39 22.31 -18.08 -20.52
C HIS A 39 22.05 -17.70 -19.08
N PHE A 40 21.85 -18.67 -18.19
CA PHE A 40 21.62 -18.40 -16.78
C PHE A 40 22.82 -17.73 -16.12
N PHE A 41 24.04 -18.21 -16.36
CA PHE A 41 25.25 -17.58 -15.84
C PHE A 41 25.51 -16.20 -16.45
N GLU A 42 25.27 -16.01 -17.76
CA GLU A 42 25.37 -14.68 -18.37
C GLU A 42 24.34 -13.71 -17.75
N ALA A 43 23.12 -14.16 -17.46
CA ALA A 43 22.13 -13.35 -16.77
C ALA A 43 22.63 -12.89 -15.38
N LEU A 44 23.20 -13.82 -14.59
CA LEU A 44 23.75 -13.47 -13.28
C LEU A 44 24.93 -12.48 -13.38
N LYS A 45 25.81 -12.63 -14.36
CA LYS A 45 26.89 -11.66 -14.62
C LYS A 45 26.35 -10.28 -15.00
N LYS A 46 25.33 -10.20 -15.87
CA LYS A 46 24.71 -8.93 -16.26
C LYS A 46 24.03 -8.26 -15.08
N LYS A 47 23.33 -9.03 -14.25
CA LYS A 47 22.75 -8.54 -12.99
C LYS A 47 23.82 -8.00 -12.03
N ALA A 48 24.95 -8.68 -11.88
CA ALA A 48 26.03 -8.27 -10.98
C ALA A 48 26.62 -6.88 -11.32
N ILE A 49 26.50 -6.48 -12.60
CA ILE A 49 26.92 -5.13 -13.06
C ILE A 49 25.71 -4.20 -13.25
N ASN A 50 24.56 -4.49 -12.63
CA ASN A 50 23.32 -3.72 -12.69
C ASN A 50 22.75 -3.56 -14.11
N ASN A 51 23.15 -4.40 -15.08
CA ASN A 51 22.56 -4.43 -16.42
C ASN A 51 21.34 -5.35 -16.45
N TYR A 52 20.28 -4.92 -15.76
CA TYR A 52 19.07 -5.72 -15.56
C TYR A 52 18.35 -6.08 -16.85
N ASN A 53 18.33 -5.20 -17.87
CA ASN A 53 17.72 -5.49 -19.16
C ASN A 53 18.42 -6.67 -19.85
N LYS A 54 19.76 -6.66 -19.90
CA LYS A 54 20.52 -7.77 -20.49
C LYS A 54 20.45 -9.06 -19.66
N ALA A 55 20.28 -8.95 -18.35
CA ALA A 55 20.01 -10.09 -17.48
C ALA A 55 18.65 -10.72 -17.84
N ILE A 56 17.60 -9.92 -18.02
CA ILE A 56 16.27 -10.39 -18.41
C ILE A 56 16.30 -11.07 -19.77
N GLU A 57 16.93 -10.47 -20.80
CA GLU A 57 17.07 -11.07 -22.13
C GLU A 57 17.69 -12.50 -22.08
N ASN A 58 18.67 -12.71 -21.21
CA ASN A 58 19.27 -14.02 -21.02
C ASN A 58 18.37 -14.98 -20.23
N LEU A 59 17.63 -14.48 -19.24
CA LEU A 59 16.66 -15.29 -18.49
C LEU A 59 15.46 -15.70 -19.35
N GLU A 60 15.02 -14.85 -20.27
CA GLU A 60 13.98 -15.17 -21.24
C GLU A 60 14.41 -16.34 -22.15
N LYS A 61 15.67 -16.40 -22.58
CA LYS A 61 16.22 -17.58 -23.31
C LYS A 61 16.24 -18.83 -22.44
N CYS A 62 16.52 -18.70 -21.14
CA CYS A 62 16.38 -19.83 -20.21
C CYS A 62 14.92 -20.28 -20.10
N TYR A 63 13.99 -19.34 -20.07
CA TYR A 63 12.55 -19.60 -19.98
C TYR A 63 12.00 -20.30 -21.22
N GLU A 64 12.55 -20.01 -22.42
CA GLU A 64 12.22 -20.73 -23.65
C GLU A 64 12.66 -22.19 -23.59
N ILE A 65 13.74 -22.51 -22.88
CA ILE A 65 14.25 -23.89 -22.72
C ILE A 65 13.48 -24.63 -21.63
N ASP A 66 13.24 -23.98 -20.50
CA ASP A 66 12.55 -24.54 -19.33
C ASP A 66 11.67 -23.48 -18.68
N SER A 67 10.41 -23.44 -19.08
CA SER A 67 9.42 -22.43 -18.64
C SER A 67 8.87 -22.66 -17.24
N LEU A 68 9.20 -23.78 -16.60
CA LEU A 68 8.77 -24.11 -15.24
C LEU A 68 9.91 -24.03 -14.24
N ASN A 69 11.02 -23.42 -14.61
CA ASN A 69 12.19 -23.32 -13.75
C ASN A 69 12.00 -22.21 -12.70
N MET A 70 11.81 -22.62 -11.46
CA MET A 70 11.62 -21.70 -10.31
C MET A 70 12.78 -20.70 -10.17
N ALA A 71 14.03 -21.10 -10.43
CA ALA A 71 15.18 -20.21 -10.31
C ALA A 71 15.15 -19.11 -11.38
N VAL A 72 14.69 -19.41 -12.59
CA VAL A 72 14.50 -18.44 -13.66
C VAL A 72 13.40 -17.45 -13.28
N ASP A 73 12.24 -17.93 -12.84
CA ASP A 73 11.15 -17.07 -12.36
C ASP A 73 11.60 -16.15 -11.22
N PHE A 74 12.34 -16.69 -10.27
CA PHE A 74 12.85 -15.89 -9.15
C PHE A 74 13.84 -14.82 -9.62
N GLU A 75 14.77 -15.15 -10.51
CA GLU A 75 15.74 -14.17 -11.04
C GLU A 75 15.05 -13.14 -11.95
N LEU A 76 14.06 -13.52 -12.77
CA LEU A 76 13.24 -12.58 -13.53
C LEU A 76 12.53 -11.60 -12.59
N SER A 77 11.88 -12.11 -11.53
CA SER A 77 11.23 -11.28 -10.54
C SER A 77 12.18 -10.25 -9.92
N LYS A 78 13.41 -10.67 -9.56
CA LYS A 78 14.41 -9.77 -8.97
C LYS A 78 14.84 -8.67 -9.95
N ASN A 79 15.15 -9.01 -11.19
CA ASN A 79 15.57 -8.03 -12.18
C ASN A 79 14.43 -7.06 -12.56
N LYS A 80 13.18 -7.55 -12.67
CA LYS A 80 12.00 -6.69 -12.90
C LYS A 80 11.77 -5.73 -11.72
N LEU A 81 11.99 -6.16 -10.48
CA LEU A 81 11.90 -5.31 -9.29
C LEU A 81 12.92 -4.17 -9.33
N GLU A 82 14.17 -4.44 -9.72
CA GLU A 82 15.21 -3.41 -9.83
C GLU A 82 14.90 -2.36 -10.92
N LEU A 83 14.18 -2.76 -11.97
CA LEU A 83 13.66 -1.85 -13.00
C LEU A 83 12.35 -1.16 -12.60
N ASN A 84 11.87 -1.32 -11.36
CA ASN A 84 10.57 -0.83 -10.88
C ASN A 84 9.34 -1.38 -11.63
N ASN A 85 9.50 -2.48 -12.38
CA ASN A 85 8.42 -3.20 -13.04
C ASN A 85 7.70 -4.12 -12.05
N TYR A 86 7.01 -3.51 -11.09
CA TYR A 86 6.45 -4.23 -9.94
C TYR A 86 5.41 -5.28 -10.31
N PHE A 87 4.60 -5.03 -11.34
CA PHE A 87 3.59 -5.97 -11.80
C PHE A 87 4.23 -7.26 -12.33
N GLU A 88 5.23 -7.14 -13.19
CA GLU A 88 5.95 -8.30 -13.74
C GLU A 88 6.76 -9.01 -12.65
N ALA A 89 7.38 -8.25 -11.73
CA ALA A 89 8.08 -8.83 -10.58
C ALA A 89 7.13 -9.68 -9.72
N GLU A 90 5.91 -9.20 -9.48
CA GLU A 90 4.87 -9.95 -8.75
C GLU A 90 4.40 -11.18 -9.52
N LEU A 91 4.22 -11.08 -10.85
CA LEU A 91 3.84 -12.20 -11.69
C LEU A 91 4.84 -13.36 -11.58
N PHE A 92 6.14 -13.07 -11.75
CA PHE A 92 7.18 -14.09 -11.70
C PHE A 92 7.39 -14.67 -10.31
N ILE A 93 7.37 -13.86 -9.24
CA ILE A 93 7.46 -14.42 -7.88
C ILE A 93 6.25 -15.30 -7.54
N ASN A 94 5.07 -15.01 -8.06
CA ASN A 94 3.90 -15.84 -7.88
C ASN A 94 4.07 -17.20 -8.58
N LYS A 95 4.65 -17.23 -9.79
CA LYS A 95 4.98 -18.50 -10.49
C LYS A 95 5.96 -19.34 -9.68
N ALA A 96 7.04 -18.74 -9.16
CA ALA A 96 7.98 -19.45 -8.29
C ALA A 96 7.30 -20.01 -7.02
N LEU A 97 6.39 -19.25 -6.41
CA LEU A 97 5.63 -19.66 -5.22
C LEU A 97 4.55 -20.72 -5.51
N LEU A 98 4.13 -20.93 -6.77
CA LEU A 98 3.29 -22.08 -7.13
C LEU A 98 4.07 -23.40 -7.00
N ILE A 99 5.38 -23.37 -7.23
CA ILE A 99 6.26 -24.53 -7.11
C ILE A 99 6.61 -24.77 -5.63
N GLU A 100 7.03 -23.71 -4.92
CA GLU A 100 7.40 -23.78 -3.51
C GLU A 100 6.64 -22.73 -2.67
N PRO A 101 5.38 -23.02 -2.27
CA PRO A 101 4.50 -22.05 -1.61
C PRO A 101 5.00 -21.52 -0.25
N ASN A 102 5.83 -22.30 0.44
CA ASN A 102 6.35 -22.00 1.77
C ASN A 102 7.86 -21.67 1.78
N ASN A 103 8.44 -21.39 0.62
CA ASN A 103 9.84 -20.99 0.54
C ASN A 103 10.02 -19.58 1.13
N SER A 104 10.74 -19.51 2.24
CA SER A 104 10.95 -18.26 2.99
C SER A 104 11.64 -17.17 2.16
N TYR A 105 12.55 -17.53 1.26
CA TYR A 105 13.26 -16.55 0.40
C TYR A 105 12.31 -15.94 -0.63
N LEU A 106 11.46 -16.76 -1.25
CA LEU A 106 10.45 -16.28 -2.21
C LEU A 106 9.42 -15.39 -1.52
N LEU A 107 8.93 -15.79 -0.35
CA LEU A 107 7.99 -14.97 0.44
C LEU A 107 8.62 -13.64 0.87
N GLN A 108 9.88 -13.62 1.30
CA GLN A 108 10.58 -12.40 1.65
C GLN A 108 10.71 -11.46 0.44
N HIS A 109 11.01 -12.00 -0.74
CA HIS A 109 11.10 -11.21 -1.96
C HIS A 109 9.72 -10.65 -2.36
N LYS A 110 8.65 -11.43 -2.25
CA LYS A 110 7.28 -10.95 -2.48
C LYS A 110 6.89 -9.81 -1.53
N VAL A 111 7.27 -9.90 -0.26
CA VAL A 111 7.09 -8.79 0.71
C VAL A 111 7.84 -7.55 0.25
N ALA A 112 9.09 -7.69 -0.24
CA ALA A 112 9.87 -6.55 -0.73
C ALA A 112 9.22 -5.88 -1.95
N ILE A 113 8.65 -6.65 -2.89
CA ILE A 113 7.88 -6.13 -4.02
C ILE A 113 6.72 -5.28 -3.52
N PHE A 114 5.88 -5.80 -2.62
CA PHE A 114 4.74 -5.06 -2.07
C PHE A 114 5.16 -3.81 -1.27
N GLN A 115 6.30 -3.85 -0.58
CA GLN A 115 6.84 -2.67 0.10
C GLN A 115 7.24 -1.58 -0.90
N LYS A 116 7.88 -1.94 -2.02
CA LYS A 116 8.23 -0.99 -3.09
C LYS A 116 7.00 -0.40 -3.77
N GLN A 117 5.93 -1.17 -3.91
CA GLN A 117 4.61 -0.70 -4.36
C GLN A 117 3.88 0.16 -3.31
N GLN A 118 4.39 0.29 -2.09
CA GLN A 118 3.68 0.86 -0.93
C GLN A 118 2.36 0.13 -0.59
N ASN A 119 2.18 -1.08 -1.10
CA ASN A 119 1.03 -1.93 -0.80
C ASN A 119 1.26 -2.68 0.53
N TYR A 120 1.22 -1.92 1.62
CA TYR A 120 1.50 -2.47 2.96
C TYR A 120 0.49 -3.54 3.39
N LYS A 121 -0.76 -3.49 2.93
CA LYS A 121 -1.77 -4.52 3.24
C LYS A 121 -1.37 -5.89 2.67
N ALA A 122 -0.96 -5.94 1.41
CA ALA A 122 -0.48 -7.17 0.78
C ALA A 122 0.85 -7.65 1.38
N ALA A 123 1.77 -6.71 1.67
CA ALA A 123 3.01 -7.00 2.39
C ALA A 123 2.76 -7.63 3.76
N ILE A 124 1.84 -7.09 4.56
CA ILE A 124 1.44 -7.63 5.88
C ILE A 124 0.87 -9.04 5.75
N LYS A 125 -0.02 -9.27 4.76
CA LYS A 125 -0.60 -10.60 4.52
C LYS A 125 0.50 -11.64 4.24
N THR A 126 1.43 -11.33 3.34
CA THR A 126 2.54 -12.24 2.98
C THR A 126 3.52 -12.40 4.15
N GLN A 127 3.86 -11.31 4.85
CA GLN A 127 4.73 -11.36 6.02
C GLN A 127 4.13 -12.16 7.17
N THR A 128 2.80 -12.13 7.34
CA THR A 128 2.10 -12.95 8.33
C THR A 128 2.24 -14.44 8.03
N GLN A 129 2.19 -14.84 6.76
CA GLN A 129 2.49 -16.23 6.35
C GLN A 129 3.93 -16.58 6.70
N LEU A 130 4.89 -15.72 6.38
CA LEU A 130 6.30 -15.94 6.68
C LEU A 130 6.58 -16.07 8.18
N VAL A 131 5.94 -15.26 9.03
CA VAL A 131 6.08 -15.33 10.49
C VAL A 131 5.50 -16.63 11.07
N LYS A 132 4.46 -17.21 10.46
CA LYS A 132 3.94 -18.54 10.86
C LYS A 132 4.94 -19.65 10.58
N LEU A 133 5.72 -19.55 9.51
CA LEU A 133 6.77 -20.49 9.17
C LEU A 133 8.02 -20.26 10.03
N GLU A 134 8.43 -19.02 10.17
CA GLU A 134 9.65 -18.64 10.89
C GLU A 134 9.38 -17.40 11.76
N PRO A 135 9.12 -17.57 13.07
CA PRO A 135 8.83 -16.47 14.01
C PRO A 135 9.92 -15.39 14.10
N LYS A 136 11.16 -15.67 13.71
CA LYS A 136 12.26 -14.69 13.69
C LYS A 136 11.97 -13.46 12.83
N PHE A 137 11.04 -13.54 11.87
CA PHE A 137 10.65 -12.44 10.98
C PHE A 137 9.55 -11.53 11.54
N THR A 138 9.22 -11.66 12.83
CA THR A 138 8.17 -10.86 13.49
C THR A 138 8.51 -9.38 13.54
N ASP A 139 9.78 -9.01 13.66
CA ASP A 139 10.23 -7.61 13.65
C ASP A 139 9.82 -6.89 12.36
N LYS A 140 9.95 -7.56 11.21
CA LYS A 140 9.55 -7.04 9.92
C LYS A 140 8.03 -6.88 9.80
N LEU A 141 7.24 -7.77 10.41
CA LEU A 141 5.79 -7.64 10.47
C LEU A 141 5.37 -6.43 11.32
N ILE A 142 6.04 -6.20 12.46
CA ILE A 142 5.81 -5.00 13.29
C ILE A 142 6.11 -3.73 12.50
N LEU A 143 7.24 -3.69 11.76
CA LEU A 143 7.59 -2.55 10.91
C LEU A 143 6.52 -2.28 9.85
N LEU A 144 6.00 -3.33 9.20
CA LEU A 144 4.95 -3.19 8.19
C LEU A 144 3.65 -2.61 8.78
N TYR A 145 3.25 -3.04 9.98
CA TYR A 145 2.13 -2.41 10.68
C TYR A 145 2.39 -0.94 11.01
N ILE A 146 3.62 -0.58 11.40
CA ILE A 146 4.01 0.82 11.62
C ILE A 146 3.93 1.63 10.32
N GLN A 147 4.42 1.07 9.21
CA GLN A 147 4.36 1.71 7.87
C GLN A 147 2.92 1.88 7.38
N ASN A 148 2.05 0.91 7.66
CA ASN A 148 0.62 0.99 7.36
C ASN A 148 -0.17 1.87 8.35
N LYS A 149 0.50 2.48 9.35
CA LYS A 149 -0.11 3.29 10.42
C LYS A 149 -1.02 2.51 11.39
N ASP A 150 -0.96 1.20 11.38
CA ASP A 150 -1.69 0.29 12.28
C ASP A 150 -0.98 0.18 13.65
N PHE A 151 -0.77 1.32 14.32
CA PHE A 151 0.07 1.42 15.52
C PHE A 151 -0.42 0.58 16.69
N GLU A 152 -1.73 0.42 16.85
CA GLU A 152 -2.31 -0.39 17.92
C GLU A 152 -2.05 -1.89 17.70
N ILE A 153 -2.08 -2.36 16.45
CA ILE A 153 -1.75 -3.75 16.12
C ILE A 153 -0.25 -3.97 16.34
N ALA A 154 0.59 -3.02 15.91
CA ALA A 154 2.03 -3.08 16.16
C ALA A 154 2.35 -3.17 17.66
N LYS A 155 1.72 -2.36 18.53
CA LYS A 155 1.87 -2.42 19.98
C LYS A 155 1.47 -3.78 20.56
N LYS A 156 0.30 -4.31 20.17
CA LYS A 156 -0.16 -5.63 20.61
C LYS A 156 0.82 -6.73 20.23
N LEU A 157 1.37 -6.66 19.02
CA LEU A 157 2.34 -7.65 18.53
C LEU A 157 3.66 -7.56 19.29
N ILE A 158 4.15 -6.35 19.63
CA ILE A 158 5.34 -6.14 20.47
C ILE A 158 5.13 -6.79 21.85
N VAL A 159 3.99 -6.51 22.52
CA VAL A 159 3.69 -7.12 23.83
C VAL A 159 3.66 -8.65 23.75
N LYS A 160 3.09 -9.20 22.66
CA LYS A 160 3.08 -10.66 22.44
C LYS A 160 4.49 -11.22 22.27
N THR A 161 5.39 -10.55 21.54
CA THR A 161 6.77 -11.01 21.35
C THR A 161 7.57 -10.95 22.65
N GLU A 162 7.34 -9.96 23.49
CA GLU A 162 7.97 -9.86 24.81
C GLU A 162 7.52 -11.01 25.73
N LYS A 163 6.22 -11.32 25.78
CA LYS A 163 5.70 -12.45 26.56
C LYS A 163 6.26 -13.80 26.13
N ASN A 164 6.59 -13.95 24.86
CA ASN A 164 7.09 -15.19 24.27
C ASN A 164 8.65 -15.25 24.23
N ALA A 165 9.35 -14.32 24.90
CA ALA A 165 10.80 -14.20 24.87
C ALA A 165 11.42 -14.10 23.44
N LEU A 166 10.66 -13.57 22.48
CA LEU A 166 11.08 -13.37 21.08
C LEU A 166 11.47 -11.91 20.80
N SER A 167 11.63 -11.08 21.84
CA SER A 167 11.97 -9.67 21.70
C SER A 167 13.42 -9.50 21.23
N THR A 168 13.60 -8.70 20.20
CA THR A 168 14.91 -8.34 19.63
C THR A 168 15.25 -6.88 19.95
N PRO A 169 16.51 -6.44 19.87
CA PRO A 169 16.87 -5.02 20.01
C PRO A 169 16.06 -4.13 19.06
N ARG A 170 15.80 -4.59 17.83
CA ARG A 170 14.99 -3.85 16.84
C ARG A 170 13.53 -3.70 17.27
N ILE A 171 12.94 -4.71 17.88
CA ILE A 171 11.58 -4.63 18.44
C ILE A 171 11.53 -3.62 19.59
N GLN A 172 12.57 -3.56 20.44
CA GLN A 172 12.65 -2.56 21.50
C GLN A 172 12.75 -1.13 20.95
N GLU A 173 13.45 -0.92 19.83
CA GLU A 173 13.47 0.38 19.17
C GLU A 173 12.08 0.77 18.62
N PHE A 174 11.35 -0.17 18.04
CA PHE A 174 9.96 0.09 17.62
C PHE A 174 9.06 0.45 18.81
N LYS A 175 9.23 -0.23 19.95
CA LYS A 175 8.50 0.10 21.19
C LYS A 175 8.80 1.51 21.65
N LYS A 176 10.07 1.92 21.69
CA LYS A 176 10.48 3.30 22.04
C LYS A 176 9.87 4.33 21.08
N TYR A 177 9.92 4.05 19.76
CA TYR A 177 9.32 4.91 18.74
C TYR A 177 7.82 5.09 18.95
N LEU A 178 7.06 4.01 19.16
CA LEU A 178 5.62 4.07 19.38
C LEU A 178 5.26 4.80 20.68
N LYS A 179 6.03 4.59 21.77
CA LYS A 179 5.85 5.31 23.03
C LYS A 179 6.11 6.81 22.85
N LYS A 180 7.20 7.20 22.16
CA LYS A 180 7.52 8.61 21.90
C LYS A 180 6.42 9.26 21.05
N ARG A 181 5.93 8.58 20.02
CA ARG A 181 4.83 9.04 19.18
C ARG A 181 3.54 9.26 19.98
N GLU A 182 3.22 8.34 20.90
CA GLU A 182 2.05 8.45 21.77
C GLU A 182 2.14 9.66 22.71
N VAL A 183 3.30 9.85 23.33
CA VAL A 183 3.58 11.02 24.15
C VAL A 183 3.42 12.31 23.33
N LEU A 184 3.99 12.39 22.13
CA LEU A 184 3.85 13.56 21.26
C LEU A 184 2.40 13.80 20.80
N ASN A 185 1.64 12.75 20.53
CA ASN A 185 0.23 12.88 20.17
C ASN A 185 -0.60 13.33 21.41
N ASN A 186 -0.28 12.79 22.61
CA ASN A 186 -0.94 13.20 23.84
C ASN A 186 -0.59 14.65 24.20
N PHE A 187 0.66 15.10 23.97
CA PHE A 187 1.03 16.51 24.11
C PHE A 187 0.29 17.39 23.13
N LYS A 188 0.21 17.02 21.85
CA LYS A 188 -0.60 17.75 20.86
C LYS A 188 -2.07 17.82 21.23
N ASN A 189 -2.64 16.69 21.67
CA ASN A 189 -4.03 16.61 22.09
C ASN A 189 -4.25 17.33 23.45
N SER A 190 -3.28 17.29 24.37
CA SER A 190 -3.36 18.02 25.65
C SER A 190 -3.13 19.52 25.46
N GLU A 191 -2.21 19.94 24.60
CA GLU A 191 -2.10 21.36 24.22
C GLU A 191 -3.35 21.87 23.49
N GLU A 192 -3.93 21.05 22.57
CA GLU A 192 -5.22 21.38 21.95
C GLU A 192 -6.37 21.37 22.97
N ASN A 193 -6.40 20.43 23.92
CA ASN A 193 -7.44 20.34 24.94
C ASN A 193 -7.22 21.32 26.10
N LEU A 194 -5.99 21.57 26.56
CA LEU A 194 -5.69 22.59 27.55
C LEU A 194 -5.89 24.02 27.02
N ALA A 195 -5.45 24.26 25.77
CA ALA A 195 -5.71 25.54 25.09
C ALA A 195 -7.20 25.77 24.85
N VAL A 196 -8.00 24.71 24.70
CA VAL A 196 -9.45 24.76 24.54
C VAL A 196 -10.18 24.90 25.89
N SER A 197 -9.59 24.37 26.98
CA SER A 197 -10.23 24.42 28.32
C SER A 197 -9.86 25.67 29.15
N THR A 198 -8.75 26.32 28.85
CA THR A 198 -8.23 27.48 29.62
C THR A 198 -8.25 28.80 28.84
N MET A 199 -8.35 28.79 27.51
CA MET A 199 -8.56 30.02 26.75
C MET A 199 -10.05 30.25 26.56
N ASP A 200 -10.54 31.33 27.12
CA ASP A 200 -11.83 31.88 26.80
C ASP A 200 -11.91 32.14 25.28
N ILE A 201 -13.01 31.72 24.64
CA ILE A 201 -13.24 31.94 23.22
C ILE A 201 -13.13 33.43 22.86
N GLU A 202 -13.53 34.31 23.78
CA GLU A 202 -13.44 35.75 23.65
C GLU A 202 -12.00 36.23 23.56
N GLY A 203 -11.10 35.73 24.38
CA GLY A 203 -9.66 36.04 24.30
C GLY A 203 -9.02 35.56 22.98
N LEU A 204 -9.49 34.44 22.43
CA LEU A 204 -9.05 33.98 21.10
C LEU A 204 -9.61 34.87 19.99
N LYS A 205 -10.88 35.30 20.08
CA LYS A 205 -11.50 36.22 19.12
C LYS A 205 -10.81 37.58 19.13
N GLU A 206 -10.49 38.10 20.29
CA GLU A 206 -9.72 39.33 20.43
C GLU A 206 -8.34 39.22 19.79
N LYS A 207 -7.59 38.16 20.09
CA LYS A 207 -6.28 37.87 19.45
C LYS A 207 -6.39 37.74 17.93
N TYR A 208 -7.43 37.06 17.45
CA TYR A 208 -7.68 36.94 16.01
C TYR A 208 -7.99 38.30 15.37
N ASN A 209 -8.76 39.14 16.03
CA ASN A 209 -9.10 40.47 15.52
C ASN A 209 -7.88 41.36 15.37
N GLN A 210 -6.89 41.22 16.26
CA GLN A 210 -5.63 41.98 16.20
C GLN A 210 -4.69 41.51 15.07
N LYS A 211 -4.55 40.20 14.87
CA LYS A 211 -3.51 39.63 13.98
C LYS A 211 -4.04 38.92 12.74
N LYS A 212 -5.33 38.60 12.67
CA LYS A 212 -5.97 37.84 11.58
C LYS A 212 -5.24 36.54 11.22
N GLU A 213 -4.63 35.88 12.19
CA GLU A 213 -3.90 34.63 11.97
C GLU A 213 -4.85 33.45 11.71
N TYR A 214 -4.72 32.79 10.58
CA TYR A 214 -5.51 31.62 10.20
C TYR A 214 -5.47 30.48 11.24
N LYS A 215 -4.30 30.28 11.89
CA LYS A 215 -4.15 29.26 12.96
C LYS A 215 -5.04 29.56 14.17
N THR A 216 -5.15 30.83 14.56
CA THR A 216 -6.02 31.29 15.66
C THR A 216 -7.48 31.10 15.30
N LEU A 217 -7.86 31.48 14.07
CA LEU A 217 -9.21 31.27 13.57
C LEU A 217 -9.63 29.79 13.60
N ARG A 218 -8.79 28.87 13.13
CA ARG A 218 -9.09 27.44 13.19
C ARG A 218 -9.38 26.93 14.61
N LYS A 219 -8.71 27.49 15.63
CA LYS A 219 -9.01 27.17 17.03
C LYS A 219 -10.40 27.66 17.43
N ILE A 220 -10.75 28.89 17.07
CA ILE A 220 -12.09 29.47 17.34
C ILE A 220 -13.17 28.60 16.71
N LEU A 221 -13.10 28.32 15.41
CA LEU A 221 -14.10 27.51 14.70
C LEU A 221 -14.24 26.10 15.28
N ASN A 222 -13.12 25.46 15.72
CA ASN A 222 -13.18 24.16 16.40
C ASN A 222 -13.89 24.25 17.78
N ILE A 223 -13.71 25.32 18.53
CA ILE A 223 -14.39 25.53 19.81
C ILE A 223 -15.89 25.74 19.55
N GLU A 224 -16.26 26.54 18.55
CA GLU A 224 -17.64 26.77 18.16
C GLU A 224 -18.37 25.50 17.76
N VAL A 225 -17.72 24.61 16.99
CA VAL A 225 -18.25 23.27 16.69
C VAL A 225 -18.45 22.46 17.95
N LYS A 226 -17.44 22.40 18.87
CA LYS A 226 -17.53 21.62 20.11
C LYS A 226 -18.59 22.13 21.07
N LYS A 227 -18.82 23.45 21.10
CA LYS A 227 -19.83 24.10 21.94
C LYS A 227 -21.20 24.24 21.22
N GLU A 228 -21.35 23.70 20.03
CA GLU A 228 -22.56 23.78 19.19
C GLU A 228 -23.02 25.23 18.91
N LEU A 229 -22.08 26.16 18.87
CA LEU A 229 -22.32 27.59 18.58
C LEU A 229 -22.42 27.78 17.06
N PHE A 230 -23.48 27.25 16.44
CA PHE A 230 -23.56 27.17 14.97
C PHE A 230 -23.84 28.52 14.30
N ASN A 231 -24.46 29.48 14.98
CA ASN A 231 -24.64 30.83 14.45
C ASN A 231 -23.30 31.57 14.37
N GLU A 232 -22.49 31.48 15.42
CA GLU A 232 -21.14 32.04 15.50
C GLU A 232 -20.23 31.35 14.47
N LEU A 233 -20.26 30.03 14.39
CA LEU A 233 -19.52 29.26 13.41
C LEU A 233 -19.84 29.68 11.97
N TYR A 234 -21.13 29.92 11.68
CA TYR A 234 -21.55 30.43 10.35
C TYR A 234 -20.98 31.81 10.10
N SER A 235 -21.15 32.74 11.03
CA SER A 235 -20.69 34.11 10.89
C SER A 235 -19.17 34.21 10.74
N ASP A 236 -18.43 33.55 11.65
CA ASP A 236 -16.97 33.62 11.70
C ASP A 236 -16.33 32.92 10.50
N SER A 237 -16.85 31.76 10.07
CA SER A 237 -16.35 31.07 8.89
C SER A 237 -16.67 31.84 7.59
N LYS A 238 -17.85 32.47 7.49
CA LYS A 238 -18.22 33.29 6.35
C LYS A 238 -17.34 34.54 6.20
N ASN A 239 -17.14 35.28 7.29
CA ASN A 239 -16.27 36.47 7.29
C ASN A 239 -14.81 36.08 6.99
N ALA A 240 -14.39 34.89 7.42
CA ALA A 240 -13.04 34.39 7.18
C ALA A 240 -12.79 34.03 5.70
N LEU A 241 -13.82 33.62 4.96
CA LEU A 241 -13.70 33.34 3.52
C LEU A 241 -13.36 34.59 2.69
N GLU A 242 -13.67 35.77 3.17
CA GLU A 242 -13.26 37.03 2.53
C GLU A 242 -11.73 37.23 2.62
N LEU A 243 -11.11 36.80 3.72
CA LEU A 243 -9.68 36.93 3.96
C LEU A 243 -8.87 35.73 3.44
N PHE A 244 -9.47 34.55 3.43
CA PHE A 244 -8.83 33.29 3.10
C PHE A 244 -9.67 32.48 2.09
N PRO A 245 -9.93 32.99 0.87
CA PRO A 245 -10.88 32.38 -0.07
C PRO A 245 -10.45 31.01 -0.62
N ALA A 246 -9.17 30.65 -0.52
CA ALA A 246 -8.66 29.38 -1.03
C ALA A 246 -8.48 28.31 0.08
N GLN A 247 -9.12 28.48 1.24
CA GLN A 247 -8.99 27.54 2.35
C GLN A 247 -10.20 26.60 2.46
N PRO A 248 -10.11 25.34 1.97
CA PRO A 248 -11.25 24.43 1.93
C PRO A 248 -11.85 24.16 3.33
N TYR A 249 -11.02 24.18 4.38
CA TYR A 249 -11.49 24.03 5.75
C TYR A 249 -12.59 25.05 6.13
N LEU A 250 -12.51 26.29 5.66
CA LEU A 250 -13.50 27.32 5.97
C LEU A 250 -14.85 27.04 5.29
N TYR A 251 -14.83 26.61 4.03
CA TYR A 251 -16.04 26.18 3.33
C TYR A 251 -16.71 25.00 4.04
N LYS A 252 -15.90 24.03 4.51
CA LYS A 252 -16.41 22.89 5.28
C LYS A 252 -17.07 23.33 6.58
N MET A 253 -16.45 24.24 7.33
CA MET A 253 -17.02 24.75 8.60
C MET A 253 -18.29 25.57 8.34
N ASN A 254 -18.31 26.38 7.33
CA ASN A 254 -19.49 27.17 6.95
C ASN A 254 -20.64 26.26 6.51
N GLY A 255 -20.39 25.28 5.65
CA GLY A 255 -21.38 24.30 5.23
C GLY A 255 -21.92 23.43 6.37
N LEU A 256 -21.05 23.03 7.31
CA LEU A 256 -21.45 22.33 8.53
C LEU A 256 -22.41 23.19 9.37
N ALA A 257 -22.06 24.46 9.60
CA ALA A 257 -22.92 25.40 10.34
C ALA A 257 -24.28 25.56 9.67
N LEU A 258 -24.30 25.77 8.36
CA LEU A 258 -25.53 25.92 7.56
C LEU A 258 -26.42 24.66 7.63
N ASN A 259 -25.82 23.47 7.54
CA ASN A 259 -26.54 22.20 7.72
C ASN A 259 -27.18 22.09 9.11
N LYS A 260 -26.44 22.45 10.16
CA LYS A 260 -26.94 22.46 11.54
C LYS A 260 -28.03 23.49 11.79
N LEU A 261 -28.02 24.59 11.06
CA LEU A 261 -29.05 25.64 11.08
C LEU A 261 -30.25 25.34 10.15
N GLY A 262 -30.27 24.18 9.50
CA GLY A 262 -31.35 23.81 8.58
C GLY A 262 -31.35 24.52 7.22
N LYS A 263 -30.28 25.28 6.90
CA LYS A 263 -30.11 26.04 5.66
C LYS A 263 -29.47 25.17 4.58
N TYR A 264 -30.12 24.08 4.20
CA TYR A 264 -29.54 23.01 3.39
C TYR A 264 -29.17 23.42 1.95
N ASN A 265 -29.93 24.35 1.31
CA ASN A 265 -29.56 24.83 -0.01
C ASN A 265 -28.27 25.66 0.02
N GLU A 266 -28.16 26.61 0.96
CA GLU A 266 -26.93 27.39 1.15
C GLU A 266 -25.73 26.49 1.52
N ALA A 267 -25.96 25.48 2.38
CA ALA A 267 -24.94 24.50 2.75
C ALA A 267 -24.41 23.74 1.53
N LYS A 268 -25.30 23.20 0.70
CA LYS A 268 -24.96 22.49 -0.53
C LYS A 268 -24.11 23.38 -1.44
N ASP A 269 -24.53 24.63 -1.66
CA ASP A 269 -23.85 25.53 -2.61
C ASP A 269 -22.43 25.87 -2.11
N VAL A 270 -22.27 26.22 -0.83
CA VAL A 270 -20.96 26.57 -0.27
C VAL A 270 -20.03 25.36 -0.22
N LEU A 271 -20.56 24.17 0.08
CA LEU A 271 -19.76 22.93 0.10
C LEU A 271 -19.31 22.50 -1.29
N THR A 272 -20.19 22.65 -2.30
CA THR A 272 -19.85 22.34 -3.69
C THR A 272 -18.76 23.27 -4.21
N LEU A 273 -18.80 24.56 -3.84
CA LEU A 273 -17.74 25.49 -4.17
C LEU A 273 -16.44 25.16 -3.45
N GLY A 274 -16.53 24.81 -2.17
CA GLY A 274 -15.35 24.57 -1.32
C GLY A 274 -14.57 23.32 -1.66
N ILE A 275 -15.22 22.27 -2.20
CA ILE A 275 -14.56 21.01 -2.54
C ILE A 275 -13.53 21.18 -3.68
N ASP A 276 -13.72 22.14 -4.57
CA ASP A 276 -12.81 22.44 -5.68
C ASP A 276 -11.44 22.94 -5.21
N PHE A 277 -11.33 23.41 -3.97
CA PHE A 277 -10.07 23.83 -3.34
C PHE A 277 -9.36 22.67 -2.61
N VAL A 278 -9.94 21.45 -2.57
CA VAL A 278 -9.31 20.29 -1.93
C VAL A 278 -8.31 19.66 -2.89
N ILE A 279 -7.01 19.74 -2.55
CA ILE A 279 -5.93 19.16 -3.35
C ILE A 279 -5.27 18.03 -2.52
N ASP A 280 -5.16 16.83 -3.10
CA ASP A 280 -4.46 15.66 -2.54
C ASP A 280 -4.79 15.34 -1.06
N ASN A 281 -6.06 15.55 -0.66
CA ASN A 281 -6.53 15.27 0.68
C ASN A 281 -7.85 14.47 0.68
N PRO A 282 -7.78 13.14 0.45
CA PRO A 282 -8.97 12.29 0.37
C PRO A 282 -9.82 12.29 1.64
N THR A 283 -9.20 12.49 2.82
CA THR A 283 -9.94 12.59 4.09
C THR A 283 -10.82 13.84 4.13
N MET A 284 -10.27 14.98 3.73
CA MET A 284 -11.03 16.22 3.66
C MET A 284 -12.12 16.16 2.58
N GLU A 285 -11.83 15.58 1.43
CA GLU A 285 -12.78 15.34 0.35
C GLU A 285 -13.97 14.46 0.82
N ALA A 286 -13.68 13.39 1.57
CA ALA A 286 -14.69 12.55 2.18
C ALA A 286 -15.57 13.32 3.17
N ASP A 287 -14.99 14.22 3.96
CA ASP A 287 -15.73 15.08 4.88
C ASP A 287 -16.68 16.03 4.13
N PHE A 288 -16.25 16.61 2.99
CA PHE A 288 -17.12 17.41 2.14
C PHE A 288 -18.29 16.62 1.59
N TYR A 289 -18.04 15.42 1.03
CA TYR A 289 -19.10 14.56 0.53
C TYR A 289 -20.09 14.16 1.62
N GLU A 290 -19.63 13.93 2.84
CA GLU A 290 -20.52 13.65 3.96
C GLU A 290 -21.41 14.84 4.27
N GLN A 291 -20.88 16.07 4.34
CA GLN A 291 -21.67 17.27 4.58
C GLN A 291 -22.64 17.57 3.43
N ILE A 292 -22.25 17.34 2.17
CA ILE A 292 -23.14 17.49 0.99
C ILE A 292 -24.28 16.44 1.08
N SER A 293 -23.98 15.21 1.51
CA SER A 293 -25.02 14.19 1.72
C SER A 293 -26.05 14.63 2.76
N ILE A 294 -25.59 15.25 3.85
CA ILE A 294 -26.49 15.81 4.90
C ILE A 294 -27.37 16.92 4.30
N SER A 295 -26.80 17.81 3.49
CA SER A 295 -27.57 18.87 2.80
C SER A 295 -28.68 18.28 1.93
N TYR A 296 -28.36 17.28 1.10
CA TYR A 296 -29.37 16.62 0.24
C TYR A 296 -30.43 15.84 1.04
N THR A 297 -30.05 15.24 2.18
CA THR A 297 -31.01 14.62 3.09
C THR A 297 -32.00 15.66 3.63
N GLY A 298 -31.51 16.81 4.07
CA GLY A 298 -32.38 17.92 4.54
C GLY A 298 -33.27 18.51 3.44
N LEU A 299 -32.87 18.38 2.17
CA LEU A 299 -33.66 18.77 1.00
C LEU A 299 -34.61 17.67 0.51
N ASN A 300 -34.73 16.55 1.22
CA ASN A 300 -35.51 15.36 0.84
C ASN A 300 -35.08 14.72 -0.49
N ASN A 301 -33.86 14.97 -0.97
CA ASN A 301 -33.29 14.35 -2.16
C ASN A 301 -32.43 13.12 -1.78
N ASN A 302 -33.10 12.04 -1.45
CA ASN A 302 -32.47 10.82 -0.95
C ASN A 302 -31.52 10.16 -1.97
N ASN A 303 -31.76 10.32 -3.27
CA ASN A 303 -30.92 9.74 -4.32
C ASN A 303 -29.52 10.40 -4.33
N GLU A 304 -29.46 11.73 -4.36
CA GLU A 304 -28.20 12.45 -4.30
C GLU A 304 -27.53 12.28 -2.93
N ALA A 305 -28.29 12.28 -1.83
CA ALA A 305 -27.77 12.02 -0.50
C ALA A 305 -27.01 10.68 -0.42
N LEU A 306 -27.62 9.60 -0.93
CA LEU A 306 -26.99 8.28 -0.97
C LEU A 306 -25.73 8.27 -1.84
N LYS A 307 -25.77 8.89 -3.02
CA LYS A 307 -24.62 8.99 -3.93
C LYS A 307 -23.41 9.67 -3.26
N TYR A 308 -23.62 10.80 -2.59
CA TYR A 308 -22.54 11.51 -1.89
C TYR A 308 -22.06 10.74 -0.66
N LYS A 309 -22.94 10.06 0.06
CA LYS A 309 -22.57 9.17 1.15
C LYS A 309 -21.67 8.02 0.68
N GLN A 310 -21.97 7.40 -0.45
CA GLN A 310 -21.14 6.36 -1.06
C GLN A 310 -19.77 6.89 -1.45
N LYS A 311 -19.68 8.11 -2.05
CA LYS A 311 -18.39 8.74 -2.36
C LYS A 311 -17.54 8.92 -1.10
N ALA A 312 -18.12 9.45 -0.02
CA ALA A 312 -17.41 9.62 1.25
C ALA A 312 -16.89 8.28 1.81
N THR A 313 -17.73 7.24 1.81
CA THR A 313 -17.36 5.90 2.29
C THR A 313 -16.25 5.29 1.45
N THR A 314 -16.32 5.42 0.12
CA THR A 314 -15.30 4.89 -0.80
C THR A 314 -13.94 5.55 -0.57
N LEU A 315 -13.87 6.85 -0.34
CA LEU A 315 -12.61 7.54 -0.04
C LEU A 315 -12.04 7.11 1.33
N ARG A 316 -12.89 6.93 2.34
CA ARG A 316 -12.45 6.47 3.66
C ARG A 316 -11.98 5.02 3.68
N SER A 317 -12.50 4.16 2.81
CA SER A 317 -12.09 2.75 2.72
C SER A 317 -10.76 2.56 1.97
N LYS A 318 -10.34 3.53 1.15
CA LYS A 318 -9.08 3.49 0.39
C LYS A 318 -7.88 4.04 1.18
N ASN A 319 -8.15 4.74 2.29
CA ASN A 319 -7.15 5.30 3.21
C ASN A 319 -7.06 4.47 4.49
#